data_901656968d1920edd97f79bb6452fbd5
#
_entry.id   901656968d1920edd97f79bb6452fbd5
#
_cell.length_a   1.000
_cell.length_b   1.000
_cell.length_c   1.000
_cell.angle_alpha   90.00
_cell.angle_beta   90.00
_cell.angle_gamma   90.00
#
_symmetry.space_group_name_H-M   'P 1'
#
loop_
_entity.id
_entity.type
_entity.pdbx_description
1 polymer ?
#
loop_
_entity_poly.entity_id
_entity_poly.type
_entity_poly.pdbx_seq_one_letter_code
_entity_poly.pdbx_strand_id
1 'polypeptide(L)'
;RITAYVSIMNGCFNRCSYCIVPYVRGPIVNRAANAIISEIQTLAQSGWREVTLVGHNVQQYSGEYRTNSLKQRRINFTDLLKLVADTGIERIRFLTSNPADLTIETLRLMADTESLCPSLHLPLQSGSDVILAAMHRRYTKKEYIDLVRSFYNLMPNGSLTTDVIIGFPGETE
;
A
#
# COMPACT_ATOMS: atom_id res chain seq x y z
N ARG A 1 -6.31 -5.87 -23.07
CA ARG A 1 -5.24 -5.45 -22.14
C ARG A 1 -5.69 -5.80 -20.73
N ILE A 2 -4.79 -6.34 -19.88
CA ILE A 2 -5.24 -6.90 -18.60
C ILE A 2 -4.87 -5.97 -17.46
N THR A 3 -3.59 -5.76 -17.17
CA THR A 3 -3.13 -5.02 -16.00
C THR A 3 -2.29 -3.82 -16.39
N ALA A 4 -2.55 -2.66 -15.75
CA ALA A 4 -1.71 -1.47 -15.82
C ALA A 4 -1.16 -1.11 -14.44
N TYR A 5 0.07 -0.56 -14.40
CA TYR A 5 0.66 -0.02 -13.18
C TYR A 5 0.48 1.48 -13.13
N VAL A 6 -0.08 1.99 -12.02
CA VAL A 6 -0.31 3.40 -11.80
C VAL A 6 0.50 3.87 -10.59
N SER A 7 1.52 4.68 -10.83
CA SER A 7 2.32 5.27 -9.76
C SER A 7 1.48 6.34 -9.04
N ILE A 8 1.35 6.22 -7.71
CA ILE A 8 0.62 7.19 -6.88
C ILE A 8 1.55 8.10 -6.08
N MET A 9 2.77 7.65 -5.81
CA MET A 9 3.77 8.37 -5.04
C MET A 9 5.19 7.90 -5.35
N ASN A 10 6.17 8.71 -5.01
CA ASN A 10 7.59 8.38 -5.05
C ASN A 10 8.26 8.78 -3.73
N GLY A 11 9.40 8.17 -3.38
CA GLY A 11 10.10 8.41 -2.13
C GLY A 11 9.50 7.67 -0.93
N CYS A 12 10.18 7.73 0.22
CA CYS A 12 9.76 7.08 1.46
C CYS A 12 10.34 7.81 2.67
N PHE A 13 9.54 7.97 3.75
CA PHE A 13 10.01 8.51 5.02
C PHE A 13 10.57 7.45 5.96
N ASN A 14 10.33 6.16 5.69
CA ASN A 14 10.91 5.10 6.49
C ASN A 14 12.42 5.05 6.28
N ARG A 15 13.17 4.94 7.37
CA ARG A 15 14.63 4.82 7.35
C ARG A 15 15.04 3.41 7.77
N CYS A 16 14.50 2.40 7.07
CA CYS A 16 14.91 1.01 7.28
C CYS A 16 16.41 0.91 6.99
N SER A 17 17.17 0.30 7.90
CA SER A 17 18.64 0.32 7.89
C SER A 17 19.27 -0.34 6.66
N TYR A 18 18.54 -1.20 5.96
CA TYR A 18 18.97 -1.90 4.74
C TYR A 18 18.49 -1.23 3.44
N CYS A 19 17.69 -0.15 3.53
CA CYS A 19 16.98 0.38 2.36
C CYS A 19 17.65 1.61 1.78
N ILE A 20 17.95 1.57 0.48
CA ILE A 20 18.57 2.68 -0.26
C ILE A 20 17.55 3.75 -0.70
N VAL A 21 16.24 3.45 -0.69
CA VAL A 21 15.20 4.31 -1.27
C VAL A 21 15.23 5.75 -0.77
N PRO A 22 15.33 6.06 0.54
CA PRO A 22 15.35 7.44 1.00
C PRO A 22 16.53 8.27 0.43
N TYR A 23 17.63 7.61 0.10
CA TYR A 23 18.86 8.25 -0.41
C TYR A 23 18.80 8.51 -1.91
N VAL A 24 18.13 7.64 -2.68
CA VAL A 24 18.11 7.71 -4.16
C VAL A 24 16.79 8.23 -4.72
N ARG A 25 15.71 8.19 -3.96
CA ARG A 25 14.37 8.68 -4.36
C ARG A 25 13.90 9.89 -3.56
N GLY A 26 14.61 10.21 -2.45
CA GLY A 26 14.31 11.36 -1.60
C GLY A 26 13.02 11.23 -0.79
N PRO A 27 12.50 12.35 -0.29
CA PRO A 27 11.28 12.40 0.50
C PRO A 27 10.06 12.02 -0.33
N ILE A 28 8.94 11.75 0.35
CA ILE A 28 7.68 11.42 -0.32
C ILE A 28 7.20 12.60 -1.18
N VAL A 29 6.96 12.29 -2.46
CA VAL A 29 6.24 13.16 -3.40
C VAL A 29 4.98 12.43 -3.85
N ASN A 30 3.82 12.94 -3.46
CA ASN A 30 2.53 12.36 -3.80
C ASN A 30 2.00 12.98 -5.09
N ARG A 31 1.43 12.17 -5.97
CA ARG A 31 0.63 12.67 -7.10
C ARG A 31 -0.72 13.17 -6.59
N ALA A 32 -1.26 14.19 -7.24
CA ALA A 32 -2.63 14.66 -6.95
C ALA A 32 -3.65 13.54 -7.24
N ALA A 33 -4.61 13.34 -6.34
CA ALA A 33 -5.59 12.27 -6.46
C ALA A 33 -6.42 12.38 -7.75
N ASN A 34 -6.81 13.59 -8.14
CA ASN A 34 -7.56 13.83 -9.39
C ASN A 34 -6.79 13.34 -10.63
N ALA A 35 -5.47 13.51 -10.67
CA ALA A 35 -4.65 13.02 -11.79
C ALA A 35 -4.60 11.48 -11.83
N ILE A 36 -4.51 10.82 -10.66
CA ILE A 36 -4.56 9.36 -10.56
C ILE A 36 -5.92 8.83 -11.00
N ILE A 37 -7.00 9.42 -10.50
CA ILE A 37 -8.39 9.04 -10.85
C ILE A 37 -8.62 9.18 -12.36
N SER A 38 -8.25 10.33 -12.96
CA SER A 38 -8.41 10.58 -14.38
C SER A 38 -7.62 9.58 -15.25
N GLU A 39 -6.40 9.23 -14.85
CA GLU A 39 -5.59 8.21 -15.53
C GLU A 39 -6.28 6.84 -15.48
N ILE A 40 -6.79 6.42 -14.31
CA ILE A 40 -7.47 5.13 -14.16
C ILE A 40 -8.77 5.08 -14.94
N GLN A 41 -9.55 6.18 -14.97
CA GLN A 41 -10.76 6.29 -15.80
C GLN A 41 -10.43 6.13 -17.29
N THR A 42 -9.36 6.77 -17.76
CA THR A 42 -8.89 6.63 -19.15
C THR A 42 -8.46 5.19 -19.46
N LEU A 43 -7.79 4.52 -18.52
CA LEU A 43 -7.42 3.11 -18.66
C LEU A 43 -8.67 2.21 -18.74
N ALA A 44 -9.65 2.39 -17.86
CA ALA A 44 -10.90 1.63 -17.87
C ALA A 44 -11.66 1.82 -19.20
N GLN A 45 -11.80 3.07 -19.68
CA GLN A 45 -12.43 3.39 -20.97
C GLN A 45 -11.68 2.78 -22.17
N SER A 46 -10.35 2.59 -22.05
CA SER A 46 -9.50 1.96 -23.06
C SER A 46 -9.49 0.43 -22.99
N GLY A 47 -10.34 -0.17 -22.13
CA GLY A 47 -10.53 -1.61 -22.01
C GLY A 47 -9.49 -2.32 -21.11
N TRP A 48 -8.77 -1.59 -20.26
CA TRP A 48 -7.97 -2.21 -19.20
C TRP A 48 -8.90 -2.70 -18.09
N ARG A 49 -8.62 -3.87 -17.55
CA ARG A 49 -9.48 -4.53 -16.55
C ARG A 49 -8.93 -4.43 -15.13
N GLU A 50 -7.64 -4.27 -14.97
CA GLU A 50 -6.98 -4.23 -13.67
C GLU A 50 -5.97 -3.09 -13.60
N VAL A 51 -5.91 -2.42 -12.45
CA VAL A 51 -4.81 -1.51 -12.10
C VAL A 51 -4.11 -1.97 -10.83
N THR A 52 -2.79 -1.82 -10.81
CA THR A 52 -1.97 -1.98 -9.61
C THR A 52 -1.41 -0.62 -9.22
N LEU A 53 -1.83 -0.11 -8.07
CA LEU A 53 -1.29 1.13 -7.52
C LEU A 53 0.11 0.85 -6.94
N VAL A 54 1.09 1.64 -7.36
CA VAL A 54 2.49 1.46 -6.97
C VAL A 54 3.11 2.72 -6.38
N GLY A 55 4.03 2.52 -5.45
CA GLY A 55 4.82 3.54 -4.77
C GLY A 55 5.89 2.86 -3.91
N HIS A 56 6.66 3.60 -3.11
CA HIS A 56 7.65 2.99 -2.22
C HIS A 56 7.07 2.58 -0.85
N ASN A 57 5.96 3.18 -0.45
CA ASN A 57 5.08 2.78 0.65
C ASN A 57 3.71 3.41 0.44
N VAL A 58 2.84 2.75 -0.27
CA VAL A 58 1.54 3.29 -0.68
C VAL A 58 0.65 3.69 0.48
N GLN A 59 0.80 3.05 1.66
CA GLN A 59 0.02 3.38 2.86
C GLN A 59 0.32 4.79 3.40
N GLN A 60 1.49 5.36 3.05
CA GLN A 60 1.85 6.74 3.43
C GLN A 60 1.38 7.78 2.42
N TYR A 61 0.58 7.40 1.43
CA TYR A 61 0.03 8.36 0.48
C TYR A 61 -0.78 9.45 1.21
N SER A 62 -0.48 10.70 0.87
CA SER A 62 -1.20 11.88 1.35
C SER A 62 -1.24 12.93 0.23
N GLY A 63 -2.14 12.72 -0.72
CA GLY A 63 -2.24 13.54 -1.93
C GLY A 63 -3.30 14.65 -1.82
N GLU A 64 -3.15 15.66 -2.65
CA GLU A 64 -4.16 16.69 -2.82
C GLU A 64 -5.34 16.15 -3.63
N TYR A 65 -6.54 16.47 -3.19
CA TYR A 65 -7.80 16.16 -3.86
C TYR A 65 -8.66 17.42 -3.98
N ARG A 66 -9.10 17.69 -5.18
CA ARG A 66 -10.03 18.79 -5.47
C ARG A 66 -11.42 18.23 -5.77
N THR A 67 -12.40 18.62 -4.96
CA THR A 67 -13.80 18.23 -5.14
C THR A 67 -14.45 19.01 -6.28
N ASN A 68 -15.62 18.58 -6.76
CA ASN A 68 -16.42 19.29 -7.77
C ASN A 68 -16.80 20.72 -7.35
N SER A 69 -16.88 21.00 -6.04
CA SER A 69 -17.08 22.34 -5.48
C SER A 69 -15.79 23.17 -5.38
N LEU A 70 -14.70 22.74 -6.03
CA LEU A 70 -13.37 23.35 -6.05
C LEU A 70 -12.69 23.44 -4.66
N LYS A 71 -13.25 22.81 -3.63
CA LYS A 71 -12.59 22.71 -2.33
C LYS A 71 -11.42 21.74 -2.44
N GLN A 72 -10.25 22.20 -2.00
CA GLN A 72 -9.03 21.40 -1.96
C GLN A 72 -8.86 20.83 -0.55
N ARG A 73 -8.55 19.54 -0.45
CA ARG A 73 -8.19 18.84 0.80
C ARG A 73 -7.09 17.82 0.57
N ARG A 74 -6.41 17.42 1.62
CA ARG A 74 -5.56 16.24 1.58
C ARG A 74 -6.37 15.01 1.91
N ILE A 75 -6.06 13.92 1.21
CA ILE A 75 -6.68 12.62 1.42
C ILE A 75 -5.58 11.56 1.63
N ASN A 76 -5.87 10.59 2.46
CA ASN A 76 -4.99 9.46 2.72
C ASN A 76 -5.17 8.33 1.69
N PHE A 77 -4.42 7.23 1.87
CA PHE A 77 -4.46 6.09 0.97
C PHE A 77 -5.83 5.40 0.94
N THR A 78 -6.49 5.24 2.10
CA THR A 78 -7.82 4.63 2.18
C THR A 78 -8.87 5.46 1.43
N ASP A 79 -8.81 6.79 1.56
CA ASP A 79 -9.68 7.69 0.80
C ASP A 79 -9.41 7.61 -0.71
N LEU A 80 -8.13 7.51 -1.11
CA LEU A 80 -7.76 7.31 -2.52
C LEU A 80 -8.35 6.01 -3.06
N LEU A 81 -8.25 4.90 -2.31
CA LEU A 81 -8.82 3.61 -2.73
C LEU A 81 -10.34 3.69 -2.94
N LYS A 82 -11.08 4.39 -2.06
CA LYS A 82 -12.53 4.64 -2.25
C LYS A 82 -12.80 5.33 -3.59
N LEU A 83 -12.06 6.40 -3.87
CA LEU A 83 -12.24 7.16 -5.12
C LEU A 83 -11.81 6.36 -6.37
N VAL A 84 -10.80 5.51 -6.26
CA VAL A 84 -10.37 4.62 -7.35
C VAL A 84 -11.42 3.54 -7.61
N ALA A 85 -12.06 3.01 -6.57
CA ALA A 85 -13.15 2.03 -6.72
C ALA A 85 -14.32 2.59 -7.53
N ASP A 86 -14.58 3.90 -7.44
CA ASP A 86 -15.66 4.59 -8.18
C ASP A 86 -15.30 4.88 -9.65
N THR A 87 -14.10 4.52 -10.13
CA THR A 87 -13.67 4.80 -11.53
C THR A 87 -14.24 3.85 -12.56
N GLY A 88 -14.83 2.74 -12.14
CA GLY A 88 -15.36 1.69 -13.02
C GLY A 88 -14.30 0.68 -13.48
N ILE A 89 -13.05 0.74 -12.97
CA ILE A 89 -12.06 -0.33 -13.19
C ILE A 89 -12.49 -1.61 -12.44
N GLU A 90 -12.40 -2.75 -13.10
CA GLU A 90 -12.94 -4.00 -12.54
C GLU A 90 -12.13 -4.54 -11.35
N ARG A 91 -10.80 -4.34 -11.35
CA ARG A 91 -9.90 -4.91 -10.34
C ARG A 91 -8.84 -3.89 -9.93
N ILE A 92 -8.65 -3.76 -8.64
CA ILE A 92 -7.67 -2.85 -8.02
C ILE A 92 -6.75 -3.65 -7.11
N ARG A 93 -5.45 -3.50 -7.34
CA ARG A 93 -4.38 -4.01 -6.47
C ARG A 93 -3.48 -2.88 -6.03
N PHE A 94 -2.73 -3.12 -4.99
CA PHE A 94 -1.64 -2.23 -4.60
C PHE A 94 -0.45 -3.05 -4.05
N LEU A 95 0.74 -2.50 -4.20
CA LEU A 95 1.99 -3.12 -3.76
C LEU A 95 2.75 -2.18 -2.81
N THR A 96 3.74 -2.75 -2.12
CA THR A 96 4.66 -2.02 -1.23
C THR A 96 4.00 -1.43 0.01
N SER A 97 3.29 -2.29 0.75
CA SER A 97 2.78 -1.95 2.08
C SER A 97 3.85 -2.11 3.17
N ASN A 98 3.70 -1.34 4.25
CA ASN A 98 4.49 -1.49 5.46
C ASN A 98 3.54 -1.84 6.61
N PRO A 99 3.80 -2.89 7.41
CA PRO A 99 2.94 -3.27 8.53
C PRO A 99 2.62 -2.13 9.50
N ALA A 100 3.60 -1.25 9.78
CA ALA A 100 3.40 -0.10 10.66
C ALA A 100 2.41 0.97 10.13
N ASP A 101 2.16 0.99 8.83
CA ASP A 101 1.35 2.01 8.18
C ASP A 101 0.01 1.45 7.66
N LEU A 102 -0.17 0.10 7.66
CA LEU A 102 -1.41 -0.54 7.26
C LEU A 102 -2.47 -0.39 8.36
N THR A 103 -3.62 0.15 8.00
CA THR A 103 -4.73 0.38 8.94
C THR A 103 -5.84 -0.67 8.80
N ILE A 104 -6.54 -0.92 9.90
CA ILE A 104 -7.75 -1.78 9.88
C ILE A 104 -8.85 -1.18 8.98
N GLU A 105 -8.91 0.14 8.85
CA GLU A 105 -9.83 0.80 7.93
C GLU A 105 -9.56 0.39 6.48
N THR A 106 -8.29 0.35 6.06
CA THR A 106 -7.90 -0.13 4.73
C THR A 106 -8.32 -1.60 4.52
N LEU A 107 -8.10 -2.48 5.52
CA LEU A 107 -8.50 -3.88 5.42
C LEU A 107 -10.03 -4.06 5.32
N ARG A 108 -10.80 -3.27 6.09
CA ARG A 108 -12.27 -3.27 6.00
C ARG A 108 -12.73 -2.80 4.62
N LEU A 109 -12.16 -1.72 4.11
CA LEU A 109 -12.47 -1.23 2.78
C LEU A 109 -12.21 -2.30 1.71
N MET A 110 -11.09 -3.05 1.83
CA MET A 110 -10.79 -4.16 0.92
C MET A 110 -11.84 -5.27 0.99
N ALA A 111 -12.33 -5.59 2.18
CA ALA A 111 -13.35 -6.62 2.38
C ALA A 111 -14.73 -6.19 1.85
N ASP A 112 -15.06 -4.90 1.98
CA ASP A 112 -16.38 -4.35 1.65
C ASP A 112 -16.50 -3.91 0.18
N THR A 113 -15.40 -3.90 -0.59
CA THR A 113 -15.36 -3.36 -1.96
C THR A 113 -14.97 -4.45 -2.95
N GLU A 114 -15.90 -4.87 -3.81
CA GLU A 114 -15.71 -5.99 -4.76
C GLU A 114 -14.54 -5.78 -5.73
N SER A 115 -14.33 -4.55 -6.20
CA SER A 115 -13.22 -4.24 -7.11
C SER A 115 -11.85 -4.28 -6.46
N LEU A 116 -11.74 -4.16 -5.12
CA LEU A 116 -10.49 -4.30 -4.39
C LEU A 116 -10.14 -5.79 -4.23
N CYS A 117 -9.09 -6.22 -4.90
CA CYS A 117 -8.67 -7.62 -4.82
C CYS A 117 -8.28 -8.00 -3.37
N PRO A 118 -8.78 -9.13 -2.81
CA PRO A 118 -8.41 -9.62 -1.49
C PRO A 118 -7.00 -10.23 -1.52
N SER A 119 -6.02 -9.43 -1.90
CA SER A 119 -4.63 -9.83 -2.09
C SER A 119 -3.72 -8.73 -1.52
N LEU A 120 -2.92 -9.09 -0.53
CA LEU A 120 -2.07 -8.17 0.21
C LEU A 120 -0.62 -8.66 0.20
N HIS A 121 0.30 -7.80 -0.24
CA HIS A 121 1.72 -8.01 -0.03
C HIS A 121 2.17 -7.22 1.21
N LEU A 122 2.58 -7.92 2.27
CA LEU A 122 2.90 -7.33 3.58
C LEU A 122 4.24 -7.88 4.08
N PRO A 123 5.38 -7.25 3.72
CA PRO A 123 6.71 -7.71 4.08
C PRO A 123 6.95 -7.72 5.59
N LEU A 124 7.17 -8.91 6.16
CA LEU A 124 7.53 -9.12 7.59
C LEU A 124 8.96 -8.67 7.87
N GLN A 125 9.88 -8.97 6.97
CA GLN A 125 11.33 -8.78 7.02
C GLN A 125 12.04 -9.71 8.03
N SER A 126 11.60 -9.84 9.28
CA SER A 126 12.12 -10.79 10.27
C SER A 126 11.05 -11.19 11.29
N GLY A 127 11.15 -12.42 11.79
CA GLY A 127 10.33 -12.93 12.90
C GLY A 127 10.89 -12.60 14.29
N SER A 128 12.01 -11.88 14.39
CA SER A 128 12.67 -11.48 15.63
C SER A 128 12.48 -9.99 15.90
N ASP A 129 11.92 -9.63 17.06
CA ASP A 129 11.75 -8.23 17.45
C ASP A 129 13.09 -7.50 17.60
N VAL A 130 14.17 -8.20 18.00
CA VAL A 130 15.51 -7.64 18.07
C VAL A 130 16.01 -7.25 16.69
N ILE A 131 15.83 -8.11 15.70
CA ILE A 131 16.20 -7.85 14.30
C ILE A 131 15.31 -6.78 13.68
N LEU A 132 14.01 -6.82 13.93
CA LEU A 132 13.08 -5.75 13.47
C LEU A 132 13.52 -4.36 14.01
N ALA A 133 13.90 -4.28 15.28
CA ALA A 133 14.44 -3.04 15.87
C ALA A 133 15.75 -2.60 15.19
N ALA A 134 16.70 -3.53 14.96
CA ALA A 134 17.94 -3.25 14.24
C ALA A 134 17.72 -2.85 12.77
N MET A 135 16.65 -3.36 12.14
CA MET A 135 16.17 -2.96 10.81
C MET A 135 15.44 -1.61 10.79
N HIS A 136 15.25 -0.97 11.96
CA HIS A 136 14.43 0.24 12.14
C HIS A 136 12.98 0.04 11.69
N ARG A 137 12.41 -1.15 11.93
CA ARG A 137 10.98 -1.42 11.68
C ARG A 137 10.15 -0.94 12.89
N ARG A 138 9.03 -0.26 12.62
CA ARG A 138 8.17 0.37 13.64
C ARG A 138 7.01 -0.54 14.05
N TYR A 139 7.23 -1.85 14.06
CA TYR A 139 6.27 -2.85 14.51
C TYR A 139 7.01 -4.04 15.10
N THR A 140 6.30 -4.78 15.92
CA THR A 140 6.73 -6.04 16.54
C THR A 140 6.16 -7.24 15.79
N LYS A 141 6.74 -8.42 16.03
CA LYS A 141 6.18 -9.70 15.56
C LYS A 141 4.71 -9.87 15.95
N LYS A 142 4.35 -9.48 17.20
CA LYS A 142 2.98 -9.59 17.69
C LYS A 142 2.02 -8.72 16.86
N GLU A 143 2.35 -7.46 16.64
CA GLU A 143 1.55 -6.53 15.85
C GLU A 143 1.38 -7.01 14.40
N TYR A 144 2.44 -7.58 13.80
CA TYR A 144 2.33 -8.20 12.47
C TYR A 144 1.36 -9.37 12.46
N ILE A 145 1.44 -10.29 13.44
CA ILE A 145 0.52 -11.44 13.55
C ILE A 145 -0.92 -10.96 13.74
N ASP A 146 -1.15 -9.92 14.53
CA ASP A 146 -2.48 -9.36 14.76
C ASP A 146 -3.07 -8.74 13.48
N LEU A 147 -2.23 -8.09 12.63
CA LEU A 147 -2.63 -7.63 11.30
C LEU A 147 -3.00 -8.80 10.37
N VAL A 148 -2.20 -9.86 10.33
CA VAL A 148 -2.45 -11.05 9.52
C VAL A 148 -3.75 -11.73 9.94
N ARG A 149 -4.01 -11.86 11.25
CA ARG A 149 -5.28 -12.38 11.77
C ARG A 149 -6.46 -11.50 11.36
N SER A 150 -6.30 -10.18 11.46
CA SER A 150 -7.33 -9.24 11.04
C SER A 150 -7.64 -9.35 9.54
N PHE A 151 -6.61 -9.51 8.71
CA PHE A 151 -6.76 -9.74 7.27
C PHE A 151 -7.59 -11.00 6.99
N TYR A 152 -7.23 -12.15 7.57
CA TYR A 152 -7.95 -13.41 7.32
C TYR A 152 -9.34 -13.45 7.96
N ASN A 153 -9.56 -12.75 9.07
CA ASN A 153 -10.91 -12.61 9.67
C ASN A 153 -11.84 -11.82 8.75
N LEU A 154 -11.35 -10.79 8.06
CA LEU A 154 -12.13 -9.97 7.14
C LEU A 154 -12.25 -10.60 5.74
N MET A 155 -11.21 -11.29 5.31
CA MET A 155 -11.08 -11.87 3.97
C MET A 155 -10.58 -13.33 4.07
N PRO A 156 -11.43 -14.31 4.48
CA PRO A 156 -10.98 -15.69 4.73
C PRO A 156 -10.35 -16.38 3.51
N ASN A 157 -10.77 -16.00 2.29
CA ASN A 157 -10.25 -16.51 1.03
C ASN A 157 -9.18 -15.58 0.42
N GLY A 158 -8.72 -14.60 1.16
CA GLY A 158 -7.69 -13.66 0.71
C GLY A 158 -6.31 -14.30 0.58
N SER A 159 -5.45 -13.68 -0.21
CA SER A 159 -4.05 -14.08 -0.41
C SER A 159 -3.14 -13.06 0.24
N LEU A 160 -2.27 -13.50 1.16
CA LEU A 160 -1.25 -12.67 1.79
C LEU A 160 0.14 -13.23 1.42
N THR A 161 1.00 -12.34 0.93
CA THR A 161 2.40 -12.65 0.64
C THR A 161 3.33 -11.79 1.47
N THR A 162 4.53 -12.28 1.75
CA THR A 162 5.52 -11.60 2.58
C THR A 162 6.93 -11.83 2.08
N ASP A 163 7.84 -10.94 2.45
CA ASP A 163 9.29 -11.12 2.28
C ASP A 163 9.96 -11.24 3.64
N VAL A 164 11.04 -12.03 3.69
CA VAL A 164 11.90 -12.20 4.86
C VAL A 164 13.36 -12.04 4.42
N ILE A 165 14.13 -11.28 5.18
CA ILE A 165 15.57 -11.13 5.01
C ILE A 165 16.25 -12.11 5.98
N ILE A 166 17.13 -12.95 5.47
CA ILE A 166 17.92 -13.91 6.25
C ILE A 166 19.38 -13.46 6.26
N GLY A 167 20.05 -13.63 7.40
CA GLY A 167 21.44 -13.26 7.57
C GLY A 167 21.66 -11.76 7.77
N PHE A 168 20.65 -11.06 8.32
CA PHE A 168 20.81 -9.67 8.70
C PHE A 168 21.89 -9.52 9.79
N PRO A 169 22.76 -8.47 9.78
CA PRO A 169 23.79 -8.30 10.78
C PRO A 169 23.26 -8.38 12.22
N GLY A 170 23.84 -9.29 13.00
CA GLY A 170 23.39 -9.60 14.37
C GLY A 170 22.31 -10.67 14.48
N GLU A 171 21.86 -11.24 13.38
CA GLU A 171 20.96 -12.40 13.40
C GLU A 171 21.74 -13.67 13.83
N THR A 172 21.15 -14.48 14.70
CA THR A 172 21.69 -15.78 15.17
C THR A 172 20.77 -16.90 14.70
N GLU A 173 21.29 -18.13 14.72
CA GLU A 173 20.51 -19.34 14.45
C GLU A 173 19.37 -19.54 15.46
#